data_8bcbefcc700fcef9352a55c31679edd7
#
_entry.id   8bcbefcc700fcef9352a55c31679edd7
#
_cell.length_a   1.000
_cell.length_b   1.000
_cell.length_c   1.000
_cell.angle_alpha   90.00
_cell.angle_beta   90.00
_cell.angle_gamma   90.00
#
_symmetry.space_group_name_H-M   'P 1'
#
loop_
_entity.id
_entity.type
_entity.pdbx_description
1 polymer ?
#
loop_
_entity_poly.entity_id
_entity_poly.type
_entity_poly.pdbx_seq_one_letter_code
_entity_poly.pdbx_strand_id
1 'polypeptide(L)'
;MGNLIILATTLFSMLFVYKVSAGDPVAGEARYKQSCINCHGMAGKGAASYPKISGKEVSYVTAMLETYRDGIEVGPNSSLMIMMAQPLTDVEIANLAAYLKDAVYQQP
;
A
#
# COMPACT_ATOMS: atom_id res chain seq x y z
N MET A 1 49.02 43.61 -13.49
CA MET A 1 48.42 42.53 -14.27
C MET A 1 47.92 41.47 -13.28
N GLY A 2 46.66 41.51 -12.98
CA GLY A 2 46.03 40.57 -12.03
C GLY A 2 45.49 39.35 -12.76
N ASN A 3 45.98 38.17 -12.40
CA ASN A 3 45.38 36.91 -12.83
C ASN A 3 44.07 36.69 -12.08
N LEU A 4 42.95 36.85 -12.79
CA LEU A 4 41.64 36.47 -12.27
C LEU A 4 41.48 34.95 -12.37
N ILE A 5 41.67 34.24 -11.25
CA ILE A 5 41.38 32.82 -11.17
C ILE A 5 39.87 32.67 -10.93
N ILE A 6 39.15 32.34 -12.00
CA ILE A 6 37.74 31.99 -11.91
C ILE A 6 37.67 30.56 -11.37
N LEU A 7 37.42 30.44 -10.09
CA LEU A 7 37.05 29.16 -9.49
C LEU A 7 35.62 28.82 -9.91
N ALA A 8 35.48 27.98 -10.91
CA ALA A 8 34.22 27.39 -11.30
C ALA A 8 33.85 26.32 -10.23
N THR A 9 33.04 26.70 -9.26
CA THR A 9 32.42 25.76 -8.36
C THR A 9 31.31 25.01 -9.09
N THR A 10 31.64 23.84 -9.62
CA THR A 10 30.62 22.91 -10.11
C THR A 10 29.80 22.42 -8.98
N LEU A 11 28.58 22.97 -8.86
CA LEU A 11 27.56 22.47 -7.93
C LEU A 11 27.09 21.10 -8.44
N PHE A 12 27.63 20.04 -7.84
CA PHE A 12 27.20 18.68 -8.13
C PHE A 12 25.87 18.46 -7.40
N SER A 13 24.75 18.72 -8.09
CA SER A 13 23.41 18.40 -7.59
C SER A 13 23.26 16.90 -7.53
N MET A 14 23.41 16.31 -6.34
CA MET A 14 23.02 14.93 -6.08
C MET A 14 21.50 14.82 -6.19
N LEU A 15 21.04 14.33 -7.33
CA LEU A 15 19.67 13.89 -7.50
C LEU A 15 19.47 12.61 -6.67
N PHE A 16 18.89 12.75 -5.51
CA PHE A 16 18.40 11.59 -4.76
C PHE A 16 17.21 11.01 -5.52
N VAL A 17 17.45 9.95 -6.26
CA VAL A 17 16.37 9.16 -6.85
C VAL A 17 15.77 8.31 -5.73
N TYR A 18 14.65 8.75 -5.16
CA TYR A 18 13.87 7.92 -4.26
C TYR A 18 13.23 6.80 -5.09
N LYS A 19 13.75 5.60 -4.92
CA LYS A 19 13.08 4.42 -5.45
C LYS A 19 11.84 4.19 -4.60
N VAL A 20 10.67 4.52 -5.14
CA VAL A 20 9.41 4.02 -4.60
C VAL A 20 9.42 2.52 -4.86
N SER A 21 9.64 1.74 -3.81
CA SER A 21 9.62 0.29 -3.90
C SER A 21 8.20 -0.16 -4.20
N ALA A 22 7.99 -0.84 -5.34
CA ALA A 22 6.73 -1.52 -5.62
C ALA A 22 6.48 -2.57 -4.54
N GLY A 23 5.21 -2.76 -4.14
CA GLY A 23 4.84 -3.76 -3.15
C GLY A 23 5.14 -5.17 -3.62
N ASP A 24 5.45 -6.05 -2.66
CA ASP A 24 5.67 -7.48 -2.89
C ASP A 24 4.34 -8.24 -2.71
N PRO A 25 3.76 -8.82 -3.78
CA PRO A 25 2.49 -9.55 -3.68
C PRO A 25 2.59 -10.83 -2.84
N VAL A 26 3.74 -11.47 -2.78
CA VAL A 26 3.94 -12.68 -1.95
C VAL A 26 3.89 -12.32 -0.46
N ALA A 27 4.60 -11.29 -0.06
CA ALA A 27 4.53 -10.76 1.30
C ALA A 27 3.13 -10.21 1.61
N GLY A 28 2.48 -9.61 0.63
CA GLY A 28 1.10 -9.12 0.73
C GLY A 28 0.10 -10.24 0.98
N GLU A 29 0.23 -11.37 0.29
CA GLU A 29 -0.60 -12.56 0.54
C GLU A 29 -0.42 -13.08 1.95
N ALA A 30 0.80 -13.20 2.42
CA ALA A 30 1.11 -13.65 3.78
C ALA A 30 0.47 -12.71 4.82
N ARG A 31 0.58 -11.40 4.62
CA ARG A 31 -0.04 -10.42 5.53
C ARG A 31 -1.57 -10.47 5.48
N TYR A 32 -2.13 -10.62 4.28
CA TYR A 32 -3.57 -10.76 4.06
C TYR A 32 -4.16 -11.93 4.88
N LYS A 33 -3.49 -13.08 4.84
CA LYS A 33 -3.92 -14.28 5.57
C LYS A 33 -3.86 -14.13 7.09
N GLN A 34 -3.10 -13.18 7.62
CA GLN A 34 -3.01 -12.95 9.06
C GLN A 34 -4.27 -12.29 9.63
N SER A 35 -4.90 -11.35 8.91
CA SER A 35 -5.99 -10.57 9.49
C SER A 35 -7.12 -10.19 8.53
N CYS A 36 -6.90 -10.19 7.24
CA CYS A 36 -7.89 -9.72 6.26
C CYS A 36 -8.84 -10.83 5.79
N ILE A 37 -8.31 -12.04 5.65
CA ILE A 37 -9.03 -13.19 5.09
C ILE A 37 -10.27 -13.57 5.88
N ASN A 38 -10.27 -13.37 7.19
CA ASN A 38 -11.39 -13.78 8.06
C ASN A 38 -12.70 -13.05 7.71
N CYS A 39 -12.61 -11.84 7.22
CA CYS A 39 -13.77 -11.05 6.82
C CYS A 39 -13.92 -10.99 5.28
N HIS A 40 -12.84 -10.66 4.57
CA HIS A 40 -12.91 -10.45 3.13
C HIS A 40 -12.82 -11.72 2.28
N GLY A 41 -12.60 -12.87 2.91
CA GLY A 41 -12.58 -14.16 2.24
C GLY A 41 -11.29 -14.46 1.51
N MET A 42 -11.21 -15.65 0.94
CA MET A 42 -10.02 -16.09 0.18
C MET A 42 -9.80 -15.18 -1.02
N ALA A 43 -8.56 -14.77 -1.22
CA ALA A 43 -8.15 -13.89 -2.32
C ALA A 43 -8.96 -12.57 -2.41
N GLY A 44 -9.51 -12.09 -1.32
CA GLY A 44 -10.27 -10.84 -1.29
C GLY A 44 -11.58 -10.86 -2.06
N LYS A 45 -12.16 -12.02 -2.26
CA LYS A 45 -13.41 -12.19 -3.04
C LYS A 45 -14.65 -11.58 -2.39
N GLY A 46 -14.57 -11.27 -1.10
CA GLY A 46 -15.72 -10.87 -0.30
C GLY A 46 -16.44 -12.07 0.33
N ALA A 47 -17.18 -11.84 1.39
CA ALA A 47 -17.98 -12.83 2.08
C ALA A 47 -19.14 -12.16 2.82
N ALA A 48 -20.37 -12.61 2.60
CA ALA A 48 -21.56 -12.05 3.22
C ALA A 48 -21.64 -10.52 2.98
N SER A 49 -21.71 -9.72 4.07
CA SER A 49 -21.75 -8.25 3.98
C SER A 49 -20.37 -7.59 3.78
N TYR A 50 -19.28 -8.36 3.85
CA TYR A 50 -17.95 -7.86 3.65
C TYR A 50 -17.63 -7.74 2.16
N PRO A 51 -17.17 -6.57 1.68
CA PRO A 51 -17.03 -6.35 0.25
C PRO A 51 -15.85 -7.11 -0.36
N LYS A 52 -15.98 -7.37 -1.67
CA LYS A 52 -14.85 -7.79 -2.50
C LYS A 52 -13.83 -6.65 -2.57
N ILE A 53 -12.57 -6.96 -2.31
CA ILE A 53 -11.46 -6.02 -2.35
C ILE A 53 -10.35 -6.41 -3.33
N SER A 54 -10.46 -7.57 -4.00
CA SER A 54 -9.56 -7.98 -5.08
C SER A 54 -9.86 -7.28 -6.39
N GLY A 55 -8.88 -7.19 -7.27
CA GLY A 55 -9.02 -6.59 -8.59
C GLY A 55 -9.11 -5.06 -8.59
N LYS A 56 -8.73 -4.43 -7.50
CA LYS A 56 -8.70 -2.97 -7.37
C LYS A 56 -7.32 -2.43 -7.73
N GLU A 57 -7.27 -1.20 -8.25
CA GLU A 57 -6.00 -0.53 -8.51
C GLU A 57 -5.17 -0.37 -7.24
N VAL A 58 -3.84 -0.50 -7.37
CA VAL A 58 -2.90 -0.34 -6.25
C VAL A 58 -3.10 0.99 -5.54
N SER A 59 -3.25 2.07 -6.30
CA SER A 59 -3.48 3.41 -5.74
C SER A 59 -4.77 3.50 -4.91
N TYR A 60 -5.82 2.82 -5.34
CA TYR A 60 -7.09 2.79 -4.61
C TYR A 60 -6.97 2.06 -3.27
N VAL A 61 -6.40 0.86 -3.27
CA VAL A 61 -6.23 0.07 -2.05
C VAL A 61 -5.30 0.79 -1.07
N THR A 62 -4.20 1.35 -1.58
CA THR A 62 -3.26 2.13 -0.77
C THR A 62 -3.95 3.30 -0.09
N ALA A 63 -4.68 4.11 -0.85
CA ALA A 63 -5.40 5.27 -0.32
C ALA A 63 -6.45 4.87 0.73
N MET A 64 -7.18 3.78 0.49
CA MET A 64 -8.19 3.30 1.44
C MET A 64 -7.57 2.81 2.75
N LEU A 65 -6.51 2.01 2.68
CA LEU A 65 -5.84 1.51 3.89
C LEU A 65 -5.16 2.65 4.68
N GLU A 66 -4.56 3.62 4.01
CA GLU A 66 -3.99 4.81 4.67
C GLU A 66 -5.08 5.64 5.34
N THR A 67 -6.21 5.82 4.69
CA THR A 67 -7.37 6.55 5.25
C THR A 67 -7.87 5.87 6.53
N TYR A 68 -8.06 4.57 6.51
CA TYR A 68 -8.45 3.81 7.69
C TYR A 68 -7.37 3.86 8.78
N ARG A 69 -6.09 3.73 8.41
CA ARG A 69 -4.98 3.83 9.36
C ARG A 69 -4.96 5.18 10.08
N ASP A 70 -5.33 6.24 9.39
CA ASP A 70 -5.44 7.59 9.95
C ASP A 70 -6.69 7.78 10.83
N GLY A 71 -7.52 6.76 10.98
CA GLY A 71 -8.71 6.80 11.82
C GLY A 71 -9.90 7.52 11.18
N ILE A 72 -9.91 7.67 9.87
CA ILE A 72 -10.96 8.38 9.14
C ILE A 72 -12.08 7.40 8.76
N GLU A 73 -13.30 7.72 9.17
CA GLU A 73 -14.48 6.97 8.77
C GLU A 73 -14.85 7.28 7.31
N VAL A 74 -15.01 6.22 6.51
CA VAL A 74 -15.43 6.29 5.11
C VAL A 74 -16.91 5.96 4.97
N GLY A 75 -17.43 5.10 5.83
CA GLY A 75 -18.82 4.69 5.85
C GLY A 75 -19.22 4.22 7.25
N PRO A 76 -20.50 3.82 7.45
CA PRO A 76 -21.04 3.54 8.78
C PRO A 76 -20.37 2.36 9.49
N ASN A 77 -19.70 1.46 8.74
CA ASN A 77 -19.06 0.26 9.27
C ASN A 77 -17.54 0.34 9.25
N SER A 78 -16.97 1.54 9.18
CA SER A 78 -15.51 1.74 9.04
C SER A 78 -14.71 1.38 10.30
N SER A 79 -15.34 1.30 11.47
CA SER A 79 -14.62 1.11 12.74
C SER A 79 -13.76 -0.15 12.77
N LEU A 80 -14.24 -1.26 12.19
CA LEU A 80 -13.46 -2.50 12.09
C LEU A 80 -12.24 -2.34 11.19
N MET A 81 -12.41 -1.68 10.04
CA MET A 81 -11.30 -1.42 9.12
C MET A 81 -10.27 -0.47 9.70
N ILE A 82 -10.69 0.54 10.44
CA ILE A 82 -9.80 1.45 11.17
C ILE A 82 -8.93 0.64 12.14
N MET A 83 -9.55 -0.24 12.93
CA MET A 83 -8.84 -1.10 13.88
C MET A 83 -7.85 -2.04 13.17
N MET A 84 -8.24 -2.61 12.03
CA MET A 84 -7.39 -3.53 11.26
C MET A 84 -6.22 -2.80 10.57
N ALA A 85 -6.43 -1.57 10.13
CA ALA A 85 -5.42 -0.82 9.36
C ALA A 85 -4.41 -0.08 10.25
N GLN A 86 -4.77 0.26 11.49
CA GLN A 86 -3.90 1.03 12.39
C GLN A 86 -2.51 0.41 12.59
N PRO A 87 -2.33 -0.91 12.75
CA PRO A 87 -1.01 -1.51 12.92
C PRO A 87 -0.19 -1.66 11.63
N LEU A 88 -0.76 -1.36 10.46
CA LEU A 88 -0.08 -1.56 9.19
C LEU A 88 1.04 -0.55 8.97
N THR A 89 2.19 -1.05 8.51
CA THR A 89 3.28 -0.21 8.01
C THR A 89 3.03 0.21 6.56
N ASP A 90 3.76 1.21 6.08
CA ASP A 90 3.69 1.61 4.67
C ASP A 90 4.06 0.46 3.73
N VAL A 91 5.07 -0.34 4.11
CA VAL A 91 5.49 -1.50 3.33
C VAL A 91 4.39 -2.57 3.29
N GLU A 92 3.74 -2.83 4.41
CA GLU A 92 2.63 -3.79 4.46
C GLU A 92 1.44 -3.33 3.62
N ILE A 93 1.11 -2.05 3.63
CA ILE A 93 0.07 -1.48 2.76
C ILE A 93 0.44 -1.65 1.29
N ALA A 94 1.67 -1.34 0.90
CA ALA A 94 2.14 -1.52 -0.46
C ALA A 94 2.07 -3.00 -0.90
N ASN A 95 2.48 -3.91 -0.03
CA ASN A 95 2.44 -5.35 -0.28
C ASN A 95 1.01 -5.88 -0.42
N LEU A 96 0.10 -5.45 0.46
CA LEU A 96 -1.32 -5.80 0.40
C LEU A 96 -1.96 -5.30 -0.90
N ALA A 97 -1.69 -4.06 -1.28
CA ALA A 97 -2.21 -3.48 -2.51
C ALA A 97 -1.72 -4.25 -3.75
N ALA A 98 -0.43 -4.61 -3.78
CA ALA A 98 0.15 -5.40 -4.87
C ALA A 98 -0.48 -6.81 -4.96
N TYR A 99 -0.71 -7.47 -3.83
CA TYR A 99 -1.38 -8.76 -3.79
C TYR A 99 -2.83 -8.68 -4.28
N LEU A 100 -3.61 -7.75 -3.74
CA LEU A 100 -5.04 -7.65 -4.02
C LEU A 100 -5.35 -7.27 -5.45
N LYS A 101 -4.48 -6.53 -6.12
CA LYS A 101 -4.68 -6.12 -7.52
C LYS A 101 -4.94 -7.32 -8.43
N ASP A 102 -4.15 -8.38 -8.30
CA ASP A 102 -4.18 -9.55 -9.17
C ASP A 102 -4.72 -10.82 -8.49
N ALA A 103 -5.18 -10.69 -7.24
CA ALA A 103 -5.71 -11.81 -6.50
C ALA A 103 -7.00 -12.35 -7.12
N VAL A 104 -7.03 -13.65 -7.39
CA VAL A 104 -8.18 -14.33 -7.97
C VAL A 104 -8.50 -15.56 -7.13
N TYR A 105 -9.75 -15.66 -6.71
CA TYR A 105 -10.24 -16.88 -6.07
C TYR A 105 -10.42 -17.97 -7.11
N GLN A 106 -9.69 -19.05 -6.92
CA GLN A 106 -9.86 -20.28 -7.72
C GLN A 106 -10.62 -21.29 -6.88
N GLN A 107 -11.76 -21.68 -7.38
CA GLN A 107 -12.48 -22.80 -6.77
C GLN A 107 -11.66 -24.08 -6.94
N PRO A 108 -11.58 -24.91 -5.90
CA PRO A 108 -10.94 -26.21 -6.01
C PRO A 108 -11.67 -27.13 -6.97
#